data_531fb92a6e70f0c9111cc56ce8756605
#
_entry.id   531fb92a6e70f0c9111cc56ce8756605
#
_cell.length_a   1.000
_cell.length_b   1.000
_cell.length_c   1.000
_cell.angle_alpha   90.00
_cell.angle_beta   90.00
_cell.angle_gamma   90.00
#
_symmetry.space_group_name_H-M   'P 1'
#
loop_
_entity.id
_entity.type
_entity.pdbx_description
1 polymer ?
#
loop_
_entity_poly.entity_id
_entity_poly.type
_entity_poly.pdbx_seq_one_letter_code
_entity_poly.pdbx_strand_id
1 'polypeptide(L)'
;MKRVGIDTSNIPFVLNFERLLRSTKFTEAMRKILKVVSSKYNYPVDIEYTANFDKQGNFRINIVQCRPLQTRGLGKTVELPKLEDKNSCLFSSTGNFMGGNVRLAIDYIVFISSDDYVKLPEVEKYNIARQVGIINKELKGKNAMLMGPGRWGSSNPELG
;
A
#
# COMPACT_ATOMS: atom_id res chain seq x y z
N MET A 1 12.15 41.08 -13.08
CA MET A 1 11.16 40.03 -13.45
C MET A 1 9.97 40.12 -12.51
N LYS A 2 8.82 40.59 -12.97
CA LYS A 2 7.59 40.63 -12.17
C LYS A 2 7.11 39.21 -11.94
N ARG A 3 7.01 38.77 -10.68
CA ARG A 3 6.33 37.49 -10.32
C ARG A 3 4.86 37.65 -10.70
N VAL A 4 4.41 36.84 -11.64
CA VAL A 4 3.00 36.70 -11.95
C VAL A 4 2.37 36.13 -10.68
N GLY A 5 1.48 36.90 -10.05
CA GLY A 5 0.74 36.45 -8.88
C GLY A 5 -0.25 35.37 -9.31
N ILE A 6 0.14 34.12 -9.18
CA ILE A 6 -0.80 33.01 -9.34
C ILE A 6 -1.59 32.92 -8.03
N ASP A 7 -2.91 33.05 -8.13
CA ASP A 7 -3.79 32.78 -6.99
C ASP A 7 -3.68 31.29 -6.63
N THR A 8 -3.06 31.00 -5.49
CA THR A 8 -2.81 29.63 -5.02
C THR A 8 -3.88 29.12 -4.08
N SER A 9 -4.96 29.89 -3.85
CA SER A 9 -6.01 29.54 -2.88
C SER A 9 -6.78 28.26 -3.23
N ASN A 10 -6.77 27.85 -4.50
CA ASN A 10 -7.49 26.66 -4.99
C ASN A 10 -6.60 25.61 -5.66
N ILE A 11 -5.27 25.71 -5.53
CA ILE A 11 -4.36 24.73 -6.09
C ILE A 11 -4.17 23.60 -5.08
N PRO A 12 -4.53 22.34 -5.40
CA PRO A 12 -4.26 21.22 -4.52
C PRO A 12 -2.74 21.01 -4.41
N PHE A 13 -2.20 21.11 -3.20
CA PHE A 13 -0.81 20.80 -2.95
C PHE A 13 -0.61 19.29 -2.91
N VAL A 14 0.23 18.78 -3.78
CA VAL A 14 0.67 17.38 -3.77
C VAL A 14 2.06 17.27 -3.18
N LEU A 15 2.18 16.53 -2.08
CA LEU A 15 3.46 16.26 -1.44
C LEU A 15 4.15 15.11 -2.18
N ASN A 16 5.11 15.41 -3.07
CA ASN A 16 5.76 14.42 -3.91
C ASN A 16 7.15 13.97 -3.45
N PHE A 17 7.71 14.62 -2.43
CA PHE A 17 9.05 14.35 -1.89
C PHE A 17 10.21 14.39 -2.91
N GLU A 18 9.99 14.89 -4.12
CA GLU A 18 10.97 14.82 -5.21
C GLU A 18 12.31 15.49 -4.83
N ARG A 19 12.25 16.65 -4.19
CA ARG A 19 13.44 17.35 -3.72
C ARG A 19 14.21 16.54 -2.68
N LEU A 20 13.52 15.89 -1.75
CA LEU A 20 14.11 15.03 -0.74
C LEU A 20 14.85 13.87 -1.40
N LEU A 21 14.20 13.20 -2.33
CA LEU A 21 14.69 11.98 -2.95
C LEU A 21 15.82 12.22 -3.95
N ARG A 22 15.80 13.35 -4.67
CA ARG A 22 16.77 13.63 -5.75
C ARG A 22 17.89 14.58 -5.36
N SER A 23 17.62 15.52 -4.45
CA SER A 23 18.56 16.63 -4.17
C SER A 23 19.26 16.53 -2.83
N THR A 24 19.05 15.44 -2.07
CA THR A 24 19.67 15.22 -0.78
C THR A 24 20.36 13.85 -0.71
N LYS A 25 21.21 13.66 0.31
CA LYS A 25 21.83 12.35 0.60
C LYS A 25 20.87 11.38 1.32
N PHE A 26 19.61 11.72 1.43
CA PHE A 26 18.63 10.93 2.16
C PHE A 26 18.47 9.51 1.61
N THR A 27 18.31 9.38 0.29
CA THR A 27 18.16 8.07 -0.37
C THR A 27 19.40 7.19 -0.20
N GLU A 28 20.59 7.78 -0.21
CA GLU A 28 21.85 7.07 0.04
C GLU A 28 21.91 6.54 1.47
N ALA A 29 21.54 7.38 2.46
CA ALA A 29 21.49 7.00 3.86
C ALA A 29 20.48 5.86 4.08
N MET A 30 19.26 5.99 3.52
CA MET A 30 18.23 4.96 3.62
C MET A 30 18.67 3.64 2.99
N ARG A 31 19.33 3.66 1.84
CA ARG A 31 19.89 2.46 1.22
C ARG A 31 20.91 1.75 2.13
N LYS A 32 21.79 2.52 2.79
CA LYS A 32 22.77 1.96 3.73
C LYS A 32 22.06 1.34 4.94
N ILE A 33 21.08 2.03 5.53
CA ILE A 33 20.29 1.52 6.65
C ILE A 33 19.62 0.20 6.27
N LEU A 34 18.84 0.18 5.19
CA LEU A 34 18.14 -1.01 4.74
C LEU A 34 19.10 -2.18 4.46
N LYS A 35 20.26 -1.91 3.83
CA LYS A 35 21.27 -2.94 3.58
C LYS A 35 21.83 -3.54 4.87
N VAL A 36 22.15 -2.72 5.86
CA VAL A 36 22.66 -3.20 7.16
C VAL A 36 21.61 -4.01 7.90
N VAL A 37 20.38 -3.49 7.97
CA VAL A 37 19.32 -4.17 8.72
C VAL A 37 18.91 -5.47 8.03
N SER A 38 18.68 -5.47 6.71
CA SER A 38 18.32 -6.68 5.98
C SER A 38 19.40 -7.76 6.05
N SER A 39 20.68 -7.37 6.07
CA SER A 39 21.77 -8.34 6.23
C SER A 39 21.77 -9.00 7.61
N LYS A 40 21.36 -8.28 8.67
CA LYS A 40 21.24 -8.83 10.02
C LYS A 40 20.05 -9.78 10.18
N TYR A 41 18.95 -9.48 9.50
CA TYR A 41 17.77 -10.35 9.46
C TYR A 41 17.94 -11.53 8.48
N ASN A 42 18.94 -11.47 7.62
CA ASN A 42 19.09 -12.37 6.45
C ASN A 42 17.80 -12.47 5.61
N TYR A 43 17.05 -11.38 5.57
CA TYR A 43 15.75 -11.27 4.91
C TYR A 43 15.43 -9.80 4.62
N PRO A 44 14.68 -9.48 3.55
CA PRO A 44 14.17 -8.14 3.31
C PRO A 44 13.37 -7.63 4.50
N VAL A 45 13.53 -6.34 4.80
CA VAL A 45 12.90 -5.71 5.97
C VAL A 45 12.01 -4.55 5.56
N ASP A 46 10.99 -4.32 6.38
CA ASP A 46 10.15 -3.14 6.41
C ASP A 46 10.54 -2.32 7.64
N ILE A 47 10.74 -1.02 7.48
CA ILE A 47 11.11 -0.12 8.57
C ILE A 47 10.19 1.09 8.63
N GLU A 48 9.84 1.47 9.85
CA GLU A 48 9.23 2.76 10.14
C GLU A 48 10.30 3.69 10.72
N TYR A 49 10.30 4.94 10.26
CA TYR A 49 11.31 5.90 10.70
C TYR A 49 10.74 7.31 10.74
N THR A 50 11.41 8.19 11.51
CA THR A 50 11.23 9.63 11.42
C THR A 50 12.50 10.26 10.86
N ALA A 51 12.35 11.33 10.08
CA ALA A 51 13.45 12.11 9.56
C ALA A 51 13.22 13.59 9.88
N ASN A 52 14.17 14.20 10.59
CA ASN A 52 14.13 15.60 10.95
C ASN A 52 15.25 16.33 10.22
N PHE A 53 14.95 17.49 9.65
CA PHE A 53 15.87 18.30 8.88
C PHE A 53 16.10 19.65 9.57
N ASP A 54 17.33 20.11 9.61
CA ASP A 54 17.66 21.46 10.02
C ASP A 54 17.54 22.46 8.85
N LYS A 55 17.75 23.75 9.15
CA LYS A 55 17.69 24.83 8.15
C LYS A 55 18.78 24.71 7.09
N GLN A 56 19.86 24.02 7.39
CA GLN A 56 21.02 23.81 6.51
C GLN A 56 20.84 22.56 5.62
N GLY A 57 19.79 21.77 5.85
CA GLY A 57 19.50 20.56 5.10
C GLY A 57 20.20 19.30 5.64
N ASN A 58 20.87 19.39 6.80
CA ASN A 58 21.33 18.21 7.51
C ASN A 58 20.13 17.46 8.07
N PHE A 59 20.24 16.15 8.21
CA PHE A 59 19.12 15.35 8.69
C PHE A 59 19.55 14.30 9.70
N ARG A 60 18.60 13.94 10.57
CA ARG A 60 18.69 12.81 11.49
C ARG A 60 17.55 11.86 11.20
N ILE A 61 17.88 10.57 11.06
CA ILE A 61 16.92 9.50 10.89
C ILE A 61 16.87 8.70 12.19
N ASN A 62 15.66 8.49 12.72
CA ASN A 62 15.42 7.61 13.86
C ASN A 62 14.55 6.46 13.38
N ILE A 63 15.04 5.22 13.52
CA ILE A 63 14.25 4.03 13.21
C ILE A 63 13.32 3.78 14.40
N VAL A 64 12.04 3.74 14.13
CA VAL A 64 10.98 3.54 15.14
C VAL A 64 10.60 2.07 15.21
N GLN A 65 10.50 1.42 14.05
CA GLN A 65 10.17 -0.01 13.97
C GLN A 65 10.97 -0.67 12.84
N CYS A 66 11.31 -1.93 13.05
CA CYS A 66 11.85 -2.79 12.01
C CYS A 66 11.26 -4.19 12.15
N ARG A 67 10.84 -4.76 11.03
CA ARG A 67 10.30 -6.12 10.96
C ARG A 67 10.68 -6.79 9.65
N PRO A 68 10.74 -8.13 9.60
CA PRO A 68 10.86 -8.84 8.32
C PRO A 68 9.70 -8.48 7.40
N LEU A 69 10.00 -8.25 6.13
CA LEU A 69 8.98 -7.92 5.14
C LEU A 69 8.04 -9.11 4.92
N GLN A 70 6.81 -8.98 5.38
CA GLN A 70 5.80 -10.04 5.27
C GLN A 70 5.14 -9.99 3.88
N THR A 71 5.83 -10.51 2.87
CA THR A 71 5.27 -10.65 1.53
C THR A 71 5.29 -12.09 1.08
N ARG A 72 4.13 -12.59 0.66
CA ARG A 72 4.05 -13.90 0.01
C ARG A 72 4.75 -13.83 -1.36
N GLY A 73 5.46 -14.89 -1.72
CA GLY A 73 6.05 -15.02 -3.06
C GLY A 73 7.23 -14.08 -3.38
N LEU A 74 7.86 -13.47 -2.37
CA LEU A 74 9.06 -12.66 -2.58
C LEU A 74 10.18 -13.52 -3.18
N GLY A 75 10.78 -13.04 -4.29
CA GLY A 75 11.83 -13.76 -5.02
C GLY A 75 11.34 -14.93 -5.87
N LYS A 76 10.04 -15.22 -5.92
CA LYS A 76 9.47 -16.22 -6.84
C LYS A 76 9.13 -15.60 -8.17
N THR A 77 9.38 -16.33 -9.25
CA THR A 77 8.87 -16.00 -10.58
C THR A 77 7.58 -16.75 -10.80
N VAL A 78 6.53 -16.05 -11.20
CA VAL A 78 5.23 -16.63 -11.55
C VAL A 78 4.91 -16.20 -12.97
N GLU A 79 4.65 -17.17 -13.82
CA GLU A 79 4.21 -16.88 -15.18
C GLU A 79 2.73 -16.44 -15.16
N LEU A 80 2.45 -15.35 -15.84
CA LEU A 80 1.08 -14.92 -16.06
C LEU A 80 0.38 -15.92 -16.99
N PRO A 81 -0.87 -16.28 -16.70
CA PRO A 81 -1.64 -17.12 -17.61
C PRO A 81 -1.81 -16.41 -18.96
N LYS A 82 -1.67 -17.15 -20.04
CA LYS A 82 -2.06 -16.66 -21.37
C LYS A 82 -3.59 -16.60 -21.40
N LEU A 83 -4.12 -15.41 -21.49
CA LEU A 83 -5.56 -15.20 -21.64
C LEU A 83 -5.91 -15.39 -23.13
N GLU A 84 -6.62 -16.44 -23.45
CA GLU A 84 -7.14 -16.70 -24.81
C GLU A 84 -8.27 -15.72 -25.16
N ASP A 85 -9.06 -15.35 -24.17
CA ASP A 85 -10.14 -14.35 -24.27
C ASP A 85 -9.94 -13.25 -23.22
N LYS A 86 -9.97 -11.98 -23.65
CA LYS A 86 -9.92 -10.81 -22.75
C LYS A 86 -11.09 -10.77 -21.77
N ASN A 87 -12.25 -11.34 -22.15
CA ASN A 87 -13.42 -11.38 -21.29
C ASN A 87 -13.27 -12.37 -20.12
N SER A 88 -12.27 -13.27 -20.16
CA SER A 88 -11.94 -14.15 -19.03
C SER A 88 -11.12 -13.46 -17.93
N CYS A 89 -10.73 -12.19 -18.13
CA CYS A 89 -10.01 -11.39 -17.14
C CYS A 89 -10.97 -10.47 -16.39
N LEU A 90 -11.18 -10.71 -15.11
CA LEU A 90 -12.02 -9.86 -14.27
C LEU A 90 -11.44 -8.43 -14.15
N PHE A 91 -10.16 -8.32 -13.88
CA PHE A 91 -9.43 -7.06 -13.89
C PHE A 91 -7.92 -7.31 -14.05
N SER A 92 -7.21 -6.29 -14.52
CA SER A 92 -5.75 -6.27 -14.56
C SER A 92 -5.25 -4.89 -14.17
N SER A 93 -4.06 -4.82 -13.58
CA SER A 93 -3.42 -3.57 -13.23
C SER A 93 -1.94 -3.62 -13.59
N THR A 94 -1.45 -2.53 -14.16
CA THR A 94 -0.02 -2.31 -14.45
C THR A 94 0.58 -1.25 -13.52
N GLY A 95 -0.17 -0.82 -12.51
CA GLY A 95 0.27 0.19 -11.55
C GLY A 95 1.34 -0.31 -10.59
N ASN A 96 1.85 0.59 -9.77
CA ASN A 96 2.81 0.26 -8.73
C ASN A 96 2.10 -0.47 -7.59
N PHE A 97 2.63 -1.64 -7.24
CA PHE A 97 2.17 -2.41 -6.08
C PHE A 97 3.38 -2.99 -5.33
N MET A 98 3.18 -3.28 -4.05
CA MET A 98 4.19 -3.93 -3.22
C MET A 98 3.80 -5.36 -2.97
N GLY A 99 4.77 -6.27 -3.07
CA GLY A 99 4.57 -7.69 -2.81
C GLY A 99 5.46 -8.56 -3.68
N GLY A 100 5.35 -9.87 -3.47
CA GLY A 100 5.99 -10.87 -4.31
C GLY A 100 5.03 -11.40 -5.38
N ASN A 101 5.57 -12.22 -6.28
CA ASN A 101 4.78 -12.88 -7.31
C ASN A 101 4.07 -14.10 -6.72
N VAL A 102 2.75 -14.13 -6.83
CA VAL A 102 1.93 -15.23 -6.30
C VAL A 102 0.88 -15.61 -7.33
N ARG A 103 0.67 -16.91 -7.49
CA ARG A 103 -0.47 -17.47 -8.21
C ARG A 103 -1.32 -18.28 -7.23
N LEU A 104 -2.56 -17.86 -7.03
CA LEU A 104 -3.50 -18.50 -6.11
C LEU A 104 -4.80 -18.84 -6.85
N ALA A 105 -5.30 -20.04 -6.62
CA ALA A 105 -6.68 -20.35 -6.95
C ALA A 105 -7.57 -19.64 -5.92
N ILE A 106 -8.58 -18.91 -6.40
CA ILE A 106 -9.53 -18.18 -5.54
C ILE A 106 -10.82 -18.99 -5.49
N ASP A 107 -11.25 -19.38 -4.30
CA ASP A 107 -12.47 -20.11 -4.06
C ASP A 107 -13.69 -19.19 -3.98
N TYR A 108 -13.51 -17.98 -3.40
CA TYR A 108 -14.57 -17.01 -3.15
C TYR A 108 -14.13 -15.60 -3.45
N ILE A 109 -15.03 -14.80 -3.99
CA ILE A 109 -14.86 -13.34 -4.14
C ILE A 109 -15.95 -12.68 -3.31
N VAL A 110 -15.54 -11.82 -2.37
CA VAL A 110 -16.43 -10.92 -1.64
C VAL A 110 -16.30 -9.55 -2.28
N PHE A 111 -17.37 -9.08 -2.90
CA PHE A 111 -17.37 -7.82 -3.64
C PHE A 111 -18.25 -6.78 -2.96
N ILE A 112 -17.70 -5.59 -2.76
CA ILE A 112 -18.40 -4.43 -2.23
C ILE A 112 -18.36 -3.34 -3.28
N SER A 113 -19.54 -2.95 -3.77
CA SER A 113 -19.67 -1.90 -4.77
C SER A 113 -19.13 -0.57 -4.23
N SER A 114 -18.17 0.02 -4.92
CA SER A 114 -17.60 1.31 -4.53
C SER A 114 -18.64 2.43 -4.61
N ASP A 115 -19.46 2.42 -5.66
CA ASP A 115 -20.45 3.47 -5.93
C ASP A 115 -21.57 3.48 -4.88
N ASP A 116 -21.92 2.32 -4.37
CA ASP A 116 -22.95 2.18 -3.33
C ASP A 116 -22.36 2.44 -1.95
N TYR A 117 -21.19 1.90 -1.66
CA TYR A 117 -20.52 2.06 -0.37
C TYR A 117 -20.24 3.53 -0.03
N VAL A 118 -19.82 4.34 -1.01
CA VAL A 118 -19.54 5.77 -0.78
C VAL A 118 -20.79 6.54 -0.34
N LYS A 119 -21.97 6.12 -0.80
CA LYS A 119 -23.26 6.78 -0.47
C LYS A 119 -23.82 6.38 0.90
N LEU A 120 -23.27 5.34 1.51
CA LEU A 120 -23.77 4.85 2.79
C LEU A 120 -23.39 5.79 3.94
N PRO A 121 -24.30 5.96 4.92
CA PRO A 121 -23.96 6.61 6.18
C PRO A 121 -22.93 5.78 6.95
N GLU A 122 -22.18 6.43 7.82
CA GLU A 122 -21.07 5.83 8.58
C GLU A 122 -21.49 4.55 9.34
N VAL A 123 -22.68 4.58 9.96
CA VAL A 123 -23.21 3.42 10.69
C VAL A 123 -23.36 2.19 9.80
N GLU A 124 -23.81 2.37 8.56
CA GLU A 124 -23.96 1.27 7.60
C GLU A 124 -22.60 0.74 7.11
N LYS A 125 -21.60 1.60 6.99
CA LYS A 125 -20.23 1.19 6.67
C LYS A 125 -19.66 0.29 7.77
N TYR A 126 -19.89 0.62 9.05
CA TYR A 126 -19.53 -0.26 10.17
C TYR A 126 -20.25 -1.62 10.12
N ASN A 127 -21.53 -1.62 9.73
CA ASN A 127 -22.27 -2.87 9.57
C ASN A 127 -21.64 -3.74 8.46
N ILE A 128 -21.28 -3.15 7.32
CA ILE A 128 -20.59 -3.87 6.24
C ILE A 128 -19.24 -4.43 6.72
N ALA A 129 -18.43 -3.64 7.42
CA ALA A 129 -17.17 -4.09 7.99
C ALA A 129 -17.36 -5.29 8.93
N ARG A 130 -18.41 -5.26 9.76
CA ARG A 130 -18.79 -6.38 10.62
C ARG A 130 -19.18 -7.63 9.83
N GLN A 131 -19.97 -7.48 8.76
CA GLN A 131 -20.35 -8.58 7.89
C GLN A 131 -19.13 -9.19 7.19
N VAL A 132 -18.21 -8.37 6.70
CA VAL A 132 -16.93 -8.83 6.15
C VAL A 132 -16.15 -9.64 7.18
N GLY A 133 -16.12 -9.19 8.44
CA GLY A 133 -15.48 -9.92 9.53
C GLY A 133 -16.12 -11.30 9.80
N ILE A 134 -17.46 -11.40 9.70
CA ILE A 134 -18.18 -12.67 9.84
C ILE A 134 -17.83 -13.60 8.66
N ILE A 135 -17.94 -13.11 7.43
CA ILE A 135 -17.60 -13.87 6.21
C ILE A 135 -16.14 -14.37 6.26
N ASN A 136 -15.21 -13.53 6.69
CA ASN A 136 -13.80 -13.90 6.84
C ASN A 136 -13.59 -15.05 7.82
N LYS A 137 -14.39 -15.13 8.89
CA LYS A 137 -14.36 -16.25 9.84
C LYS A 137 -14.91 -17.55 9.21
N GLU A 138 -16.01 -17.46 8.50
CA GLU A 138 -16.64 -18.59 7.80
C GLU A 138 -15.74 -19.15 6.69
N LEU A 139 -15.02 -18.28 6.00
CA LEU A 139 -14.11 -18.67 4.92
C LEU A 139 -12.69 -19.05 5.42
N LYS A 140 -12.51 -19.26 6.72
CA LYS A 140 -11.22 -19.65 7.26
C LYS A 140 -10.72 -20.96 6.62
N GLY A 141 -9.51 -20.91 6.08
CA GLY A 141 -8.89 -22.05 5.36
C GLY A 141 -9.25 -22.13 3.88
N LYS A 142 -10.05 -21.20 3.36
CA LYS A 142 -10.30 -21.01 1.94
C LYS A 142 -9.52 -19.84 1.38
N ASN A 143 -9.31 -19.83 0.08
CA ASN A 143 -8.71 -18.68 -0.61
C ASN A 143 -9.84 -17.73 -1.01
N ALA A 144 -10.03 -16.70 -0.20
CA ALA A 144 -11.02 -15.66 -0.48
C ALA A 144 -10.33 -14.36 -0.89
N MET A 145 -10.93 -13.65 -1.84
CA MET A 145 -10.51 -12.32 -2.26
C MET A 145 -11.59 -11.29 -1.91
N LEU A 146 -11.24 -10.31 -1.13
CA LEU A 146 -12.10 -9.16 -0.85
C LEU A 146 -11.78 -8.03 -1.82
N MET A 147 -12.79 -7.52 -2.50
CA MET A 147 -12.71 -6.41 -3.44
C MET A 147 -13.69 -5.32 -3.01
N GLY A 148 -13.20 -4.12 -2.83
CA GLY A 148 -14.05 -2.98 -2.42
C GLY A 148 -13.27 -1.68 -2.32
N PRO A 149 -13.95 -0.57 -2.00
CA PRO A 149 -13.31 0.73 -1.86
C PRO A 149 -12.42 0.78 -0.62
N GLY A 150 -11.37 1.59 -0.67
CA GLY A 150 -10.52 1.84 0.47
C GLY A 150 -9.50 0.72 0.74
N ARG A 151 -9.00 0.69 1.96
CA ARG A 151 -7.95 -0.23 2.41
C ARG A 151 -8.50 -1.17 3.48
N TRP A 152 -9.08 -2.27 3.05
CA TRP A 152 -9.63 -3.30 3.93
C TRP A 152 -8.57 -3.98 4.79
N GLY A 153 -8.96 -4.40 6.00
CA GLY A 153 -8.04 -5.01 6.97
C GLY A 153 -7.08 -4.01 7.61
N SER A 154 -7.42 -2.73 7.60
CA SER A 154 -6.68 -1.67 8.29
C SER A 154 -7.29 -1.40 9.67
N SER A 155 -6.67 -0.50 10.45
CA SER A 155 -7.22 -0.04 11.73
C SER A 155 -8.42 0.91 11.59
N ASN A 156 -8.88 1.19 10.37
CA ASN A 156 -10.08 1.97 10.14
C ASN A 156 -11.33 1.11 10.41
N PRO A 157 -12.17 1.45 11.39
CA PRO A 157 -13.33 0.64 11.77
C PRO A 157 -14.38 0.46 10.65
N GLU A 158 -14.40 1.35 9.65
CA GLU A 158 -15.29 1.25 8.49
C GLU A 158 -14.83 0.16 7.50
N LEU A 159 -13.58 -0.23 7.58
CA LEU A 159 -12.94 -1.15 6.64
C LEU A 159 -12.50 -2.49 7.27
N GLY A 160 -12.97 -2.78 8.47
CA GLY A 160 -12.81 -4.07 9.15
C GLY A 160 -11.52 -4.23 9.93
#